data_8341c58f92017be97f6dfb32d16016ee
#
_entry.id   8341c58f92017be97f6dfb32d16016ee
#
_cell.length_a   1.000
_cell.length_b   1.000
_cell.length_c   1.000
_cell.angle_alpha   90.00
_cell.angle_beta   90.00
_cell.angle_gamma   90.00
#
_symmetry.space_group_name_H-M   'P 1'
#
loop_
_entity.id
_entity.type
_entity.pdbx_description
1 polymer ?
#
loop_
_entity_poly.entity_id
_entity_poly.type
_entity_poly.pdbx_seq_one_letter_code
_entity_poly.pdbx_strand_id
1 'polypeptide(L)'
;AVTPVYFRLAAVITGSELGNSVSNVVKVSQVKLGEVVSTIELPEEMYLVGSSIGTAWGTWQPMVSVNGLAGEFWSMVYFDAGAEFKFGKFEQDWNGYSKIHQFKDNAGAGLSDSGDNIKVSKGGWYIVYLVAEVNGEDYQYTLSFYKPDVYVLGSTVGDWNYNEAYKFSVPEDKNGSFVSPTLTATGEVRMCIKADTDWWRLEFTLKDGAT
;
A
#
# COMPACT_ATOMS: atom_id res chain seq x y z
N ALA A 1 21.44 9.10 19.35
CA ALA A 1 21.92 9.19 20.73
C ALA A 1 23.40 8.84 20.75
N VAL A 2 24.18 9.46 21.63
CA VAL A 2 25.59 9.14 21.85
C VAL A 2 25.66 8.36 23.16
N THR A 3 26.18 7.14 23.12
CA THR A 3 26.23 6.25 24.28
C THR A 3 27.66 5.76 24.49
N PRO A 4 28.17 5.70 25.73
CA PRO A 4 29.47 5.08 25.99
C PRO A 4 29.37 3.56 25.85
N VAL A 5 30.35 2.96 25.19
CA VAL A 5 30.47 1.50 25.06
C VAL A 5 31.74 1.02 25.70
N TYR A 6 31.65 -0.10 26.41
CA TYR A 6 32.74 -0.71 27.13
C TYR A 6 33.11 -2.05 26.49
N PHE A 7 34.38 -2.23 26.18
CA PHE A 7 34.93 -3.45 25.56
C PHE A 7 35.94 -4.11 26.48
N ARG A 8 35.94 -5.43 26.54
CA ARG A 8 37.02 -6.23 27.08
C ARG A 8 37.18 -7.54 26.30
N LEU A 9 38.34 -8.08 26.26
CA LEU A 9 38.62 -9.41 25.76
C LEU A 9 38.49 -10.42 26.86
N ALA A 10 37.92 -11.58 26.58
CA ALA A 10 37.91 -12.75 27.46
C ALA A 10 38.58 -13.90 26.71
N ALA A 11 39.61 -14.50 27.30
CA ALA A 11 40.21 -15.73 26.82
C ALA A 11 39.60 -16.90 27.61
N VAL A 12 38.96 -17.82 26.93
CA VAL A 12 38.33 -19.01 27.50
C VAL A 12 39.08 -20.24 27.02
N ILE A 13 39.59 -21.07 27.94
CA ILE A 13 40.18 -22.35 27.59
C ILE A 13 39.09 -23.41 27.69
N THR A 14 38.62 -23.92 26.54
CA THR A 14 37.62 -24.98 26.47
C THR A 14 38.22 -26.31 26.94
N GLY A 15 37.55 -26.96 27.90
CA GLY A 15 37.95 -28.29 28.40
C GLY A 15 38.99 -28.26 29.53
N SER A 16 39.25 -27.11 30.15
CA SER A 16 40.14 -26.97 31.29
C SER A 16 39.44 -26.27 32.46
N GLU A 17 39.68 -26.70 33.68
CA GLU A 17 39.27 -26.00 34.90
C GLU A 17 40.14 -24.76 35.22
N LEU A 18 41.13 -24.46 34.40
CA LEU A 18 41.94 -23.25 34.51
C LEU A 18 41.06 -22.05 34.10
N GLY A 19 40.98 -21.09 35.01
CA GLY A 19 40.05 -19.96 34.92
C GLY A 19 40.22 -19.08 33.68
N ASN A 20 39.16 -18.39 33.34
CA ASN A 20 39.10 -17.42 32.25
C ASN A 20 40.03 -16.22 32.55
N SER A 21 40.81 -15.79 31.58
CA SER A 21 41.56 -14.55 31.64
C SER A 21 40.84 -13.44 30.92
N VAL A 22 40.70 -12.28 31.54
CA VAL A 22 40.05 -11.12 30.95
C VAL A 22 41.01 -9.93 30.90
N SER A 23 40.92 -9.16 29.81
CA SER A 23 41.69 -7.91 29.69
C SER A 23 41.08 -6.81 30.58
N ASN A 24 41.83 -5.70 30.68
CA ASN A 24 41.24 -4.45 31.14
C ASN A 24 40.06 -4.03 30.31
N VAL A 25 39.15 -3.23 30.88
CA VAL A 25 38.00 -2.64 30.17
C VAL A 25 38.46 -1.37 29.47
N VAL A 26 38.16 -1.28 28.16
CA VAL A 26 38.34 -0.07 27.37
C VAL A 26 37.02 0.61 27.22
N LYS A 27 36.92 1.87 27.64
CA LYS A 27 35.73 2.71 27.47
C LYS A 27 35.90 3.58 26.23
N VAL A 28 34.96 3.47 25.29
CA VAL A 28 34.78 4.44 24.21
C VAL A 28 33.67 5.38 24.64
N SER A 29 34.04 6.63 24.96
CA SER A 29 33.15 7.59 25.63
C SER A 29 31.95 8.02 24.77
N GLN A 30 32.12 7.98 23.46
CA GLN A 30 31.10 8.41 22.50
C GLN A 30 31.08 7.43 21.32
N VAL A 31 30.01 6.64 21.24
CA VAL A 31 29.75 5.82 20.07
C VAL A 31 28.49 6.39 19.43
N LYS A 32 28.63 6.89 18.20
CA LYS A 32 27.48 7.21 17.35
C LYS A 32 27.10 5.91 16.64
N LEU A 33 25.95 5.36 16.98
CA LEU A 33 25.38 4.26 16.21
C LEU A 33 25.07 4.80 14.81
N GLY A 34 25.55 4.13 13.77
CA GLY A 34 25.15 4.41 12.39
C GLY A 34 23.66 4.12 12.23
N GLU A 35 23.03 4.82 11.32
CA GLU A 35 21.71 4.41 10.84
C GLU A 35 21.87 3.02 10.21
N VAL A 36 20.99 2.10 10.57
CA VAL A 36 20.84 0.85 9.83
C VAL A 36 20.22 1.25 8.49
N VAL A 37 21.05 1.33 7.46
CA VAL A 37 20.54 1.49 6.10
C VAL A 37 19.95 0.15 5.72
N SER A 38 18.63 0.08 5.59
CA SER A 38 17.98 -1.12 5.06
C SER A 38 18.47 -1.36 3.63
N THR A 39 18.77 -2.60 3.30
CA THR A 39 19.06 -3.05 1.93
C THR A 39 17.79 -3.47 1.19
N ILE A 40 16.64 -3.41 1.85
CA ILE A 40 15.35 -3.75 1.26
C ILE A 40 14.87 -2.58 0.41
N GLU A 41 14.64 -2.84 -0.86
CA GLU A 41 14.05 -1.87 -1.78
C GLU A 41 12.52 -1.90 -1.68
N LEU A 42 11.86 -0.75 -1.91
CA LEU A 42 10.41 -0.68 -1.99
C LEU A 42 9.90 -1.54 -3.15
N PRO A 43 8.75 -2.22 -3.02
CA PRO A 43 8.20 -3.02 -4.10
C PRO A 43 7.86 -2.13 -5.30
N GLU A 44 8.15 -2.62 -6.50
CA GLU A 44 7.77 -1.97 -7.76
C GLU A 44 6.37 -2.40 -8.22
N GLU A 45 5.91 -3.56 -7.76
CA GLU A 45 4.62 -4.15 -8.10
C GLU A 45 3.88 -4.59 -6.83
N MET A 46 2.56 -4.57 -6.91
CA MET A 46 1.67 -5.08 -5.87
C MET A 46 0.44 -5.71 -6.49
N TYR A 47 -0.06 -6.75 -5.87
CA TYR A 47 -1.19 -7.54 -6.36
C TYR A 47 -2.22 -7.74 -5.26
N LEU A 48 -3.47 -7.88 -5.66
CA LEU A 48 -4.58 -8.32 -4.80
C LEU A 48 -5.07 -9.70 -5.26
N VAL A 49 -5.45 -10.53 -4.30
CA VAL A 49 -6.08 -11.83 -4.52
C VAL A 49 -7.18 -12.04 -3.49
N GLY A 50 -8.31 -12.59 -3.88
CA GLY A 50 -9.41 -12.76 -2.94
C GLY A 50 -10.67 -13.32 -3.57
N SER A 51 -11.67 -13.58 -2.75
CA SER A 51 -12.91 -14.24 -3.14
C SER A 51 -13.75 -13.45 -4.17
N SER A 52 -13.60 -12.12 -4.22
CA SER A 52 -14.29 -11.23 -5.17
C SER A 52 -13.36 -10.69 -6.27
N ILE A 53 -12.14 -11.18 -6.40
CA ILE A 53 -11.13 -10.68 -7.34
C ILE A 53 -10.94 -11.70 -8.47
N GLY A 54 -11.19 -11.27 -9.71
CA GLY A 54 -11.04 -12.10 -10.90
C GLY A 54 -11.79 -13.42 -10.80
N THR A 55 -11.08 -14.54 -10.93
CA THR A 55 -11.60 -15.91 -10.74
C THR A 55 -11.47 -16.39 -9.31
N ALA A 56 -11.73 -15.53 -8.33
CA ALA A 56 -11.51 -15.73 -6.91
C ALA A 56 -10.01 -15.94 -6.58
N TRP A 57 -9.68 -16.75 -5.61
CA TRP A 57 -8.31 -16.95 -5.08
C TRP A 57 -7.28 -17.45 -6.12
N GLY A 58 -7.70 -17.73 -7.33
CA GLY A 58 -6.81 -18.17 -8.43
C GLY A 58 -6.26 -17.02 -9.30
N THR A 59 -6.71 -15.79 -9.09
CA THR A 59 -6.29 -14.63 -9.88
C THR A 59 -5.60 -13.58 -9.01
N TRP A 60 -4.36 -13.27 -9.33
CA TRP A 60 -3.62 -12.14 -8.75
C TRP A 60 -3.80 -10.92 -9.65
N GLN A 61 -4.59 -9.97 -9.18
CA GLN A 61 -4.86 -8.75 -9.91
C GLN A 61 -3.79 -7.71 -9.59
N PRO A 62 -3.03 -7.22 -10.59
CA PRO A 62 -2.05 -6.17 -10.35
C PRO A 62 -2.74 -4.88 -9.92
N MET A 63 -2.13 -4.20 -8.96
CA MET A 63 -2.49 -2.84 -8.57
C MET A 63 -1.76 -1.82 -9.46
N VAL A 64 -2.30 -0.63 -9.55
CA VAL A 64 -1.70 0.49 -10.27
C VAL A 64 -0.73 1.22 -9.34
N SER A 65 0.52 1.41 -9.78
CA SER A 65 1.48 2.23 -9.05
C SER A 65 1.07 3.70 -9.06
N VAL A 66 1.23 4.38 -7.93
CA VAL A 66 0.94 5.82 -7.82
C VAL A 66 2.07 6.62 -8.46
N ASN A 67 1.72 7.53 -9.35
CA ASN A 67 2.71 8.31 -10.09
C ASN A 67 3.62 9.13 -9.16
N GLY A 68 4.93 8.82 -9.22
CA GLY A 68 5.98 9.50 -8.46
C GLY A 68 5.98 9.25 -6.94
N LEU A 69 5.28 8.20 -6.48
CA LEU A 69 5.31 7.72 -5.09
C LEU A 69 5.70 6.24 -5.06
N ALA A 70 6.97 5.98 -4.82
CA ALA A 70 7.48 4.61 -4.74
C ALA A 70 6.84 3.85 -3.56
N GLY A 71 6.48 2.59 -3.78
CA GLY A 71 5.85 1.74 -2.77
C GLY A 71 4.37 2.03 -2.52
N GLU A 72 3.74 2.90 -3.31
CA GLU A 72 2.32 3.21 -3.20
C GLU A 72 1.54 2.67 -4.40
N PHE A 73 0.40 2.03 -4.12
CA PHE A 73 -0.41 1.33 -5.11
C PHE A 73 -1.89 1.52 -4.85
N TRP A 74 -2.69 1.49 -5.91
CA TRP A 74 -4.14 1.52 -5.79
C TRP A 74 -4.81 0.56 -6.76
N SER A 75 -6.05 0.18 -6.44
CA SER A 75 -6.91 -0.59 -7.34
C SER A 75 -8.38 -0.23 -7.09
N MET A 76 -9.20 -0.23 -8.14
CA MET A 76 -10.65 -0.12 -8.03
C MET A 76 -11.23 -1.54 -8.02
N VAL A 77 -11.87 -1.93 -6.93
CA VAL A 77 -12.36 -3.31 -6.74
C VAL A 77 -13.81 -3.30 -6.25
N TYR A 78 -14.61 -4.21 -6.81
CA TYR A 78 -15.91 -4.56 -6.23
C TYR A 78 -15.75 -5.75 -5.30
N PHE A 79 -16.17 -5.59 -4.07
CA PHE A 79 -16.26 -6.70 -3.11
C PHE A 79 -17.70 -7.10 -2.88
N ASP A 80 -17.97 -8.40 -2.86
CA ASP A 80 -19.22 -8.93 -2.32
C ASP A 80 -19.22 -8.76 -0.80
N ALA A 81 -20.39 -8.65 -0.17
CA ALA A 81 -20.46 -8.55 1.29
C ALA A 81 -19.88 -9.80 1.96
N GLY A 82 -18.96 -9.60 2.88
CA GLY A 82 -18.21 -10.67 3.54
C GLY A 82 -17.05 -11.25 2.74
N ALA A 83 -16.72 -10.66 1.59
CA ALA A 83 -15.55 -11.06 0.81
C ALA A 83 -14.25 -10.94 1.61
N GLU A 84 -13.31 -11.79 1.26
CA GLU A 84 -11.99 -11.86 1.89
C GLU A 84 -10.91 -11.72 0.83
N PHE A 85 -9.79 -11.07 1.19
CA PHE A 85 -8.67 -10.91 0.28
C PHE A 85 -7.32 -10.88 1.02
N LYS A 86 -6.26 -11.03 0.24
CA LYS A 86 -4.86 -10.86 0.60
C LYS A 86 -4.16 -10.01 -0.46
N PHE A 87 -2.90 -9.68 -0.20
CA PHE A 87 -2.07 -8.93 -1.14
C PHE A 87 -0.65 -9.50 -1.20
N GLY A 88 0.12 -9.10 -2.19
CA GLY A 88 1.51 -9.54 -2.32
C GLY A 88 2.28 -8.73 -3.35
N LYS A 89 3.61 -8.72 -3.23
CA LYS A 89 4.55 -8.06 -4.15
C LYS A 89 4.71 -8.82 -5.48
N PHE A 90 4.32 -10.06 -5.49
CA PHE A 90 4.29 -10.97 -6.65
C PHE A 90 3.22 -12.03 -6.39
N GLU A 91 2.85 -12.77 -7.41
CA GLU A 91 1.90 -13.89 -7.29
C GLU A 91 2.40 -14.92 -6.28
N GLN A 92 1.52 -15.35 -5.37
CA GLN A 92 1.78 -16.28 -4.27
C GLN A 92 2.57 -15.70 -3.07
N ASP A 93 2.83 -14.40 -3.03
CA ASP A 93 3.30 -13.68 -1.83
C ASP A 93 2.09 -13.36 -0.92
N TRP A 94 1.66 -14.33 -0.12
CA TRP A 94 0.42 -14.31 0.65
C TRP A 94 0.51 -13.45 1.91
N ASN A 95 0.34 -12.12 1.79
CA ASN A 95 0.26 -11.23 2.93
C ASN A 95 -1.19 -10.94 3.29
N GLY A 96 -1.51 -11.01 4.58
CA GLY A 96 -2.86 -10.83 5.09
C GLY A 96 -2.98 -9.74 6.14
N TYR A 97 -4.00 -9.87 6.98
CA TYR A 97 -4.36 -8.90 8.00
C TYR A 97 -3.20 -8.58 8.97
N SER A 98 -2.45 -9.61 9.39
CA SER A 98 -1.34 -9.47 10.35
C SER A 98 -0.15 -8.66 9.81
N LYS A 99 -0.02 -8.49 8.48
CA LYS A 99 1.04 -7.70 7.85
C LYS A 99 0.68 -6.21 7.75
N ILE A 100 -0.58 -5.85 7.99
CA ILE A 100 -1.01 -4.44 7.96
C ILE A 100 -0.73 -3.80 9.31
N HIS A 101 0.12 -2.78 9.28
CA HIS A 101 0.43 -1.96 10.46
C HIS A 101 -0.69 -0.97 10.77
N GLN A 102 -1.31 -0.39 9.76
CA GLN A 102 -2.39 0.58 9.90
C GLN A 102 -3.51 0.34 8.89
N PHE A 103 -4.75 0.28 9.41
CA PHE A 103 -5.98 0.30 8.59
C PHE A 103 -6.63 1.68 8.63
N LYS A 104 -7.04 2.19 7.45
CA LYS A 104 -7.79 3.44 7.28
C LYS A 104 -9.06 3.14 6.48
N ASP A 105 -10.14 2.83 7.15
CA ASP A 105 -11.44 2.55 6.50
C ASP A 105 -12.24 3.84 6.29
N ASN A 106 -11.79 4.69 5.36
CA ASN A 106 -12.44 5.96 5.03
C ASN A 106 -13.76 5.78 4.27
N ALA A 107 -14.00 4.59 3.74
CA ALA A 107 -15.24 4.25 3.03
C ALA A 107 -16.31 3.61 3.94
N GLY A 108 -15.93 3.15 5.14
CA GLY A 108 -16.81 2.43 6.04
C GLY A 108 -17.14 1.02 5.56
N ALA A 109 -16.18 0.35 4.89
CA ALA A 109 -16.32 -1.02 4.36
C ALA A 109 -16.43 -2.09 5.44
N GLY A 110 -15.98 -1.78 6.67
CA GLY A 110 -15.99 -2.70 7.81
C GLY A 110 -14.90 -3.77 7.68
N LEU A 111 -13.64 -3.31 7.66
CA LEU A 111 -12.47 -4.19 7.56
C LEU A 111 -12.21 -4.92 8.87
N SER A 112 -11.94 -6.22 8.80
CA SER A 112 -11.66 -7.05 9.97
C SER A 112 -10.79 -8.27 9.62
N ASP A 113 -10.23 -8.88 10.66
CA ASP A 113 -9.49 -10.15 10.53
C ASP A 113 -10.45 -11.33 10.31
N SER A 114 -10.07 -12.24 9.42
CA SER A 114 -10.71 -13.52 9.20
C SER A 114 -9.67 -14.61 8.92
N GLY A 115 -9.01 -15.07 9.98
CA GLY A 115 -7.95 -16.08 9.87
C GLY A 115 -6.76 -15.59 9.01
N ASP A 116 -6.33 -14.37 9.26
CA ASP A 116 -5.32 -13.63 8.51
C ASP A 116 -5.75 -13.17 7.11
N ASN A 117 -6.95 -13.48 6.63
CA ASN A 117 -7.52 -12.77 5.50
C ASN A 117 -8.06 -11.41 5.94
N ILE A 118 -8.03 -10.44 5.04
CA ILE A 118 -8.68 -9.15 5.26
C ILE A 118 -10.12 -9.28 4.78
N LYS A 119 -11.07 -9.19 5.70
CA LYS A 119 -12.51 -9.30 5.41
C LYS A 119 -13.12 -7.94 5.17
N VAL A 120 -13.96 -7.83 4.13
CA VAL A 120 -14.77 -6.65 3.79
C VAL A 120 -16.21 -6.96 4.14
N SER A 121 -16.75 -6.34 5.20
CA SER A 121 -18.08 -6.67 5.71
C SER A 121 -19.21 -6.14 4.83
N LYS A 122 -19.04 -4.96 4.22
CA LYS A 122 -20.04 -4.34 3.34
C LYS A 122 -19.61 -4.47 1.88
N GLY A 123 -20.48 -5.03 1.07
CA GLY A 123 -20.26 -5.12 -0.38
C GLY A 123 -20.34 -3.76 -1.08
N GLY A 124 -19.67 -3.66 -2.22
CA GLY A 124 -19.63 -2.46 -3.04
C GLY A 124 -18.31 -2.23 -3.74
N TRP A 125 -18.24 -1.14 -4.49
CA TRP A 125 -17.01 -0.66 -5.11
C TRP A 125 -16.18 0.13 -4.11
N TYR A 126 -14.87 -0.08 -4.13
CA TYR A 126 -13.92 0.63 -3.28
C TYR A 126 -12.62 0.92 -4.04
N ILE A 127 -11.98 2.02 -3.69
CA ILE A 127 -10.57 2.23 -3.99
C ILE A 127 -9.79 1.60 -2.84
N VAL A 128 -9.04 0.56 -3.15
CA VAL A 128 -8.05 -0.07 -2.25
C VAL A 128 -6.73 0.62 -2.49
N TYR A 129 -6.16 1.24 -1.47
CA TYR A 129 -4.89 1.95 -1.54
C TYR A 129 -3.91 1.35 -0.54
N LEU A 130 -2.78 0.92 -1.01
CA LEU A 130 -1.75 0.27 -0.20
C LEU A 130 -0.45 1.05 -0.26
N VAL A 131 0.11 1.35 0.89
CA VAL A 131 1.43 1.94 1.05
C VAL A 131 2.35 0.91 1.69
N ALA A 132 3.49 0.65 1.05
CA ALA A 132 4.58 -0.15 1.58
C ALA A 132 5.70 0.77 2.03
N GLU A 133 6.12 0.66 3.28
CA GLU A 133 7.26 1.36 3.86
C GLU A 133 8.28 0.34 4.35
N VAL A 134 9.56 0.68 4.28
CA VAL A 134 10.63 -0.15 4.83
C VAL A 134 10.88 0.26 6.27
N ASN A 135 10.81 -0.69 7.19
CA ASN A 135 11.13 -0.50 8.59
C ASN A 135 12.18 -1.54 9.05
N GLY A 136 13.43 -1.11 9.07
CA GLY A 136 14.55 -2.02 9.34
C GLY A 136 14.76 -3.04 8.23
N GLU A 137 14.56 -4.31 8.54
CA GLU A 137 14.70 -5.45 7.60
C GLU A 137 13.34 -6.03 7.15
N ASP A 138 12.22 -5.33 7.38
CA ASP A 138 10.89 -5.80 7.01
C ASP A 138 10.06 -4.65 6.39
N TYR A 139 8.92 -5.00 5.79
CA TYR A 139 7.94 -4.03 5.30
C TYR A 139 6.88 -3.75 6.35
N GLN A 140 6.44 -2.48 6.40
CA GLN A 140 5.21 -2.07 7.06
C GLN A 140 4.22 -1.63 6.00
N TYR A 141 2.97 -2.10 6.11
CA TYR A 141 1.93 -1.75 5.17
C TYR A 141 0.84 -0.92 5.84
N THR A 142 0.42 0.15 5.16
CA THR A 142 -0.80 0.89 5.48
C THR A 142 -1.83 0.59 4.40
N LEU A 143 -2.99 0.07 4.80
CA LEU A 143 -4.10 -0.22 3.90
C LEU A 143 -5.23 0.77 4.11
N SER A 144 -5.59 1.48 3.06
CA SER A 144 -6.68 2.46 3.07
C SER A 144 -7.78 2.06 2.11
N PHE A 145 -9.03 2.20 2.55
CA PHE A 145 -10.21 2.06 1.71
C PHE A 145 -10.86 3.43 1.53
N TYR A 146 -11.09 3.83 0.28
CA TYR A 146 -11.82 5.04 -0.07
C TYR A 146 -13.08 4.71 -0.86
N LYS A 147 -14.03 5.66 -0.86
CA LYS A 147 -15.17 5.60 -1.77
C LYS A 147 -14.69 5.54 -3.21
N PRO A 148 -15.43 4.90 -4.11
CA PRO A 148 -15.05 4.71 -5.51
C PRO A 148 -15.25 6.00 -6.33
N ASP A 149 -14.72 7.11 -5.83
CA ASP A 149 -14.92 8.43 -6.39
C ASP A 149 -13.98 8.68 -7.57
N VAL A 150 -14.54 8.79 -8.76
CA VAL A 150 -13.84 9.12 -10.01
C VAL A 150 -14.33 10.48 -10.49
N TYR A 151 -13.41 11.32 -10.93
CA TYR A 151 -13.71 12.70 -11.39
C TYR A 151 -13.17 12.97 -12.78
N VAL A 152 -13.87 13.83 -13.51
CA VAL A 152 -13.35 14.50 -14.69
C VAL A 152 -12.82 15.87 -14.28
N LEU A 153 -11.61 16.21 -14.76
CA LEU A 153 -10.97 17.51 -14.63
C LEU A 153 -10.51 17.99 -16.01
N GLY A 154 -10.15 19.25 -16.11
CA GLY A 154 -9.55 19.81 -17.30
C GLY A 154 -10.39 20.91 -17.95
N SER A 155 -9.89 21.44 -19.09
CA SER A 155 -10.54 22.54 -19.76
C SER A 155 -11.92 22.22 -20.32
N THR A 156 -12.23 20.94 -20.60
CA THR A 156 -13.55 20.47 -21.03
C THR A 156 -14.64 20.76 -20.01
N VAL A 157 -14.29 20.74 -18.72
CA VAL A 157 -15.21 21.05 -17.61
C VAL A 157 -14.91 22.39 -16.95
N GLY A 158 -13.83 23.07 -17.37
CA GLY A 158 -13.40 24.37 -16.85
C GLY A 158 -12.92 24.32 -15.40
N ASP A 159 -12.55 23.16 -14.90
CA ASP A 159 -12.11 22.95 -13.51
C ASP A 159 -10.94 21.95 -13.44
N TRP A 160 -9.98 22.25 -12.58
CA TRP A 160 -8.80 21.43 -12.31
C TRP A 160 -8.78 20.89 -10.87
N ASN A 161 -9.91 20.97 -10.18
CA ASN A 161 -10.08 20.46 -8.84
C ASN A 161 -11.21 19.42 -8.79
N TYR A 162 -11.27 18.67 -7.70
CA TYR A 162 -12.39 17.78 -7.44
C TYR A 162 -13.67 18.59 -7.28
N ASN A 163 -14.64 18.35 -8.16
CA ASN A 163 -15.92 19.01 -8.17
C ASN A 163 -17.03 17.94 -8.32
N GLU A 164 -17.98 17.93 -7.39
CA GLU A 164 -19.06 16.92 -7.36
C GLU A 164 -19.94 16.96 -8.63
N ALA A 165 -20.01 18.11 -9.33
CA ALA A 165 -20.71 18.21 -10.59
C ALA A 165 -20.06 17.38 -11.72
N TYR A 166 -18.79 17.06 -11.58
CA TYR A 166 -17.99 16.32 -12.57
C TYR A 166 -17.54 14.96 -12.06
N LYS A 167 -18.24 14.44 -11.08
CA LYS A 167 -18.03 13.11 -10.53
C LYS A 167 -18.77 12.06 -11.33
N PHE A 168 -18.16 10.90 -11.55
CA PHE A 168 -18.81 9.75 -12.18
C PHE A 168 -19.92 9.17 -11.30
N SER A 169 -20.98 8.70 -11.93
CA SER A 169 -21.93 7.81 -11.27
C SER A 169 -21.31 6.45 -11.05
N VAL A 170 -21.39 5.96 -9.82
CA VAL A 170 -20.88 4.65 -9.43
C VAL A 170 -21.97 3.60 -9.69
N PRO A 171 -21.66 2.46 -10.35
CA PRO A 171 -22.63 1.40 -10.54
C PRO A 171 -22.97 0.69 -9.22
N GLU A 172 -24.20 0.21 -9.10
CA GLU A 172 -24.68 -0.51 -7.91
C GLU A 172 -24.08 -1.92 -7.80
N ASP A 173 -23.76 -2.55 -8.92
CA ASP A 173 -23.21 -3.90 -8.98
C ASP A 173 -21.88 -3.98 -9.76
N LYS A 174 -21.23 -5.14 -9.67
CA LYS A 174 -19.91 -5.38 -10.29
C LYS A 174 -19.90 -5.38 -11.81
N ASN A 175 -21.06 -5.54 -12.46
CA ASN A 175 -21.17 -5.63 -13.91
C ASN A 175 -21.58 -4.30 -14.53
N GLY A 176 -21.96 -3.32 -13.72
CA GLY A 176 -22.30 -1.98 -14.16
C GLY A 176 -21.09 -1.17 -14.59
N SER A 177 -21.33 -0.05 -15.26
CA SER A 177 -20.28 0.86 -15.72
C SER A 177 -20.27 2.14 -14.91
N PHE A 178 -19.09 2.65 -14.62
CA PHE A 178 -18.93 4.03 -14.18
C PHE A 178 -19.30 4.97 -15.32
N VAL A 179 -20.22 5.91 -15.08
CA VAL A 179 -20.72 6.80 -16.12
C VAL A 179 -20.24 8.22 -15.84
N SER A 180 -19.53 8.80 -16.80
CA SER A 180 -19.09 10.20 -16.71
C SER A 180 -20.26 11.17 -16.78
N PRO A 181 -20.16 12.35 -16.20
CA PRO A 181 -21.07 13.44 -16.49
C PRO A 181 -20.98 13.84 -17.97
N THR A 182 -22.02 14.48 -18.48
CA THR A 182 -22.02 15.00 -19.85
C THR A 182 -20.97 16.10 -20.00
N LEU A 183 -20.07 15.92 -20.96
CA LEU A 183 -19.08 16.93 -21.32
C LEU A 183 -19.70 17.88 -22.34
N THR A 184 -19.67 19.18 -22.05
CA THR A 184 -20.37 20.22 -22.85
C THR A 184 -19.46 21.05 -23.72
N ALA A 185 -18.15 20.92 -23.56
CA ALA A 185 -17.14 21.65 -24.33
C ALA A 185 -16.06 20.71 -24.87
N THR A 186 -15.37 21.16 -25.90
CA THR A 186 -14.14 20.53 -26.37
C THR A 186 -12.96 21.01 -25.54
N GLY A 187 -11.98 20.14 -25.32
CA GLY A 187 -10.81 20.53 -24.56
C GLY A 187 -10.09 19.33 -23.97
N GLU A 188 -9.19 19.62 -23.06
CA GLU A 188 -8.44 18.59 -22.34
C GLU A 188 -9.33 17.90 -21.30
N VAL A 189 -9.31 16.60 -21.32
CA VAL A 189 -10.00 15.73 -20.35
C VAL A 189 -8.98 14.96 -19.55
N ARG A 190 -9.06 15.08 -18.24
CA ARG A 190 -8.33 14.23 -17.27
C ARG A 190 -9.34 13.45 -16.45
N MET A 191 -9.01 12.22 -16.13
CA MET A 191 -9.79 11.39 -15.23
C MET A 191 -8.89 10.90 -14.10
N CYS A 192 -9.37 10.98 -12.88
CA CYS A 192 -8.62 10.51 -11.72
C CYS A 192 -9.54 9.96 -10.64
N ILE A 193 -9.00 9.12 -9.79
CA ILE A 193 -9.63 8.71 -8.53
C ILE A 193 -9.30 9.73 -7.43
N LYS A 194 -10.08 9.70 -6.34
CA LYS A 194 -9.84 10.55 -5.16
C LYS A 194 -9.36 9.71 -3.97
N ALA A 195 -8.13 9.98 -3.53
CA ALA A 195 -7.55 9.45 -2.29
C ALA A 195 -6.75 10.57 -1.58
N ASP A 196 -5.99 10.25 -0.55
CA ASP A 196 -5.23 11.22 0.25
C ASP A 196 -3.92 11.68 -0.42
N THR A 197 -3.95 11.91 -1.72
CA THR A 197 -2.83 12.46 -2.49
C THR A 197 -3.34 13.33 -3.64
N ASP A 198 -2.43 14.03 -4.32
CA ASP A 198 -2.76 14.90 -5.44
C ASP A 198 -3.42 14.14 -6.60
N TRP A 199 -4.43 14.73 -7.22
CA TRP A 199 -5.18 14.10 -8.31
C TRP A 199 -4.31 13.69 -9.51
N TRP A 200 -3.27 14.46 -9.84
CA TRP A 200 -2.35 14.18 -10.95
C TRP A 200 -1.44 12.96 -10.72
N ARG A 201 -1.39 12.43 -9.50
CA ARG A 201 -0.73 11.18 -9.15
C ARG A 201 -1.62 9.95 -9.37
N LEU A 202 -2.92 10.19 -9.44
CA LEU A 202 -3.97 9.17 -9.48
C LEU A 202 -4.80 9.25 -10.79
N GLU A 203 -4.18 9.76 -11.84
CA GLU A 203 -4.80 9.84 -13.16
C GLU A 203 -4.90 8.46 -13.83
N PHE A 204 -5.97 8.29 -14.59
CA PHE A 204 -6.05 7.21 -15.58
C PHE A 204 -5.22 7.62 -16.80
N THR A 205 -4.14 6.90 -17.06
CA THR A 205 -3.30 7.12 -18.23
C THR A 205 -3.53 6.01 -19.23
N LEU A 206 -3.51 6.35 -20.52
CA LEU A 206 -3.55 5.35 -21.58
C LEU A 206 -2.24 4.60 -21.61
N LYS A 207 -2.30 3.29 -21.56
CA LYS A 207 -1.12 2.44 -21.73
C LYS A 207 -0.69 2.47 -23.19
N ASP A 208 0.59 2.68 -23.43
CA ASP A 208 1.22 2.67 -24.76
C ASP A 208 0.65 3.71 -25.75
N GLY A 209 0.07 4.81 -25.25
CA GLY A 209 -0.47 5.85 -26.10
C GLY A 209 -1.62 5.42 -27.00
N ALA A 210 -2.30 4.31 -26.67
CA ALA A 210 -3.48 3.87 -27.39
C ALA A 210 -4.62 4.88 -27.21
N THR A 211 -5.17 5.34 -28.31
CA THR A 211 -6.37 6.20 -28.38
C THR A 211 -7.63 5.34 -28.44
#